data_47f756999c41b62fb4f5bb9643b0ede5
#
_entry.id   47f756999c41b62fb4f5bb9643b0ede5
#
_cell.length_a   1.000
_cell.length_b   1.000
_cell.length_c   1.000
_cell.angle_alpha   90.00
_cell.angle_beta   90.00
_cell.angle_gamma   90.00
#
_symmetry.space_group_name_H-M   'P 1'
#
loop_
_entity.id
_entity.type
_entity.pdbx_description
1 polymer ?
#
loop_
_entity_poly.entity_id
_entity_poly.type
_entity_poly.pdbx_seq_one_letter_code
_entity_poly.pdbx_strand_id
1 'polypeptide(L)'
;MMSPMFFSPSWADSVGNALDAGPDEETLAGKLPEYWEFYELVRSNYQWSWALGVRDLPAELGSGTGYLRVVWGDNRVTDCRIVDGSEPVDATYVLAADYGDWKALHQGYDALRTVMYRKLLLEEGDLLEFFKGIYFFVESLALIAKVPTGFPADAKVPTPA
;
A
#
# COMPACT_ATOMS: atom_id res chain seq x y z
N MET A 1 6.14 -22.57 1.56
CA MET A 1 5.55 -21.72 0.53
C MET A 1 6.25 -20.40 0.45
N MET A 2 6.64 -20.04 -0.74
CA MET A 2 7.38 -18.78 -0.94
C MET A 2 6.39 -17.62 -0.99
N SER A 3 6.73 -16.56 -0.28
CA SER A 3 5.99 -15.31 -0.37
C SER A 3 6.23 -14.68 -1.73
N PRO A 4 5.24 -13.97 -2.29
CA PRO A 4 5.46 -13.24 -3.54
C PRO A 4 6.53 -12.18 -3.35
N MET A 5 7.29 -11.95 -4.41
CA MET A 5 8.32 -10.91 -4.41
C MET A 5 7.66 -9.53 -4.39
N PHE A 6 8.19 -8.64 -3.57
CA PHE A 6 7.72 -7.26 -3.48
C PHE A 6 7.63 -6.64 -4.88
N PHE A 7 6.55 -5.94 -5.11
CA PHE A 7 6.30 -5.21 -6.35
C PHE A 7 6.21 -6.09 -7.60
N SER A 8 5.90 -7.39 -7.43
CA SER A 8 5.61 -8.30 -8.55
C SER A 8 4.11 -8.35 -8.82
N PRO A 9 3.70 -8.87 -9.98
CA PRO A 9 2.26 -9.09 -10.24
C PRO A 9 1.58 -9.95 -9.18
N SER A 10 2.25 -11.00 -8.70
CA SER A 10 1.71 -11.86 -7.63
C SER A 10 1.52 -11.09 -6.33
N TRP A 11 2.45 -10.20 -6.01
CA TRP A 11 2.32 -9.34 -4.83
C TRP A 11 1.15 -8.39 -4.99
N ALA A 12 0.98 -7.79 -6.17
CA ALA A 12 -0.15 -6.89 -6.44
C ALA A 12 -1.49 -7.61 -6.26
N ASP A 13 -1.60 -8.85 -6.74
CA ASP A 13 -2.80 -9.67 -6.54
C ASP A 13 -3.05 -9.94 -5.06
N SER A 14 -2.01 -10.26 -4.30
CA SER A 14 -2.13 -10.50 -2.87
C SER A 14 -2.55 -9.24 -2.12
N VAL A 15 -2.01 -8.09 -2.50
CA VAL A 15 -2.41 -6.80 -1.93
C VAL A 15 -3.90 -6.53 -2.21
N GLY A 16 -4.32 -6.70 -3.45
CA GLY A 16 -5.71 -6.51 -3.83
C GLY A 16 -6.66 -7.38 -3.03
N ASN A 17 -6.31 -8.65 -2.86
CA ASN A 17 -7.11 -9.59 -2.08
C ASN A 17 -7.17 -9.20 -0.60
N ALA A 18 -6.05 -8.77 -0.03
CA ALA A 18 -5.99 -8.34 1.38
C ALA A 18 -6.84 -7.10 1.62
N LEU A 19 -6.77 -6.13 0.72
CA LEU A 19 -7.56 -4.90 0.81
C LEU A 19 -9.05 -5.19 0.65
N ASP A 20 -9.39 -6.07 -0.26
CA ASP A 20 -10.80 -6.46 -0.51
C ASP A 20 -11.37 -7.22 0.69
N ALA A 21 -10.61 -8.09 1.30
CA ALA A 21 -11.02 -8.83 2.48
C ALA A 21 -11.19 -7.95 3.72
N GLY A 22 -10.38 -6.91 3.83
CA GLY A 22 -10.42 -6.00 4.98
C GLY A 22 -9.75 -6.57 6.23
N PRO A 23 -9.86 -5.86 7.37
CA PRO A 23 -9.23 -6.27 8.62
C PRO A 23 -9.75 -7.62 9.12
N ASP A 24 -8.85 -8.43 9.67
CA ASP A 24 -9.21 -9.70 10.28
C ASP A 24 -9.73 -9.49 11.72
N GLU A 25 -10.20 -10.57 12.34
CA GLU A 25 -10.79 -10.51 13.68
C GLU A 25 -9.82 -9.96 14.72
N GLU A 26 -8.55 -10.33 14.64
CA GLU A 26 -7.52 -9.85 15.55
C GLU A 26 -7.34 -8.34 15.43
N THR A 27 -7.28 -7.84 14.19
CA THR A 27 -7.16 -6.42 13.93
C THR A 27 -8.39 -5.66 14.43
N LEU A 28 -9.59 -6.20 14.16
CA LEU A 28 -10.83 -5.57 14.62
C LEU A 28 -10.91 -5.48 16.15
N ALA A 29 -10.40 -6.49 16.84
CA ALA A 29 -10.40 -6.50 18.30
C ALA A 29 -9.47 -5.44 18.91
N GLY A 30 -8.55 -4.90 18.13
CA GLY A 30 -7.57 -3.92 18.62
C GLY A 30 -8.09 -2.50 18.77
N LYS A 31 -9.31 -2.22 18.31
CA LYS A 31 -9.91 -0.88 18.37
C LYS A 31 -11.39 -0.97 18.65
N LEU A 32 -11.97 0.17 19.06
CA LEU A 32 -13.39 0.23 19.40
C LEU A 32 -14.28 -0.04 18.18
N PRO A 33 -15.48 -0.64 18.38
CA PRO A 33 -16.42 -0.87 17.27
C PRO A 33 -16.75 0.38 16.47
N GLU A 34 -16.86 1.53 17.12
CA GLU A 34 -17.18 2.81 16.47
C GLU A 34 -16.12 3.21 15.46
N TYR A 35 -14.86 2.89 15.72
CA TYR A 35 -13.76 3.15 14.79
C TYR A 35 -13.98 2.36 13.49
N TRP A 36 -14.36 1.10 13.61
CA TRP A 36 -14.60 0.24 12.43
C TRP A 36 -15.88 0.59 11.69
N GLU A 37 -16.88 1.11 12.40
CA GLU A 37 -18.08 1.65 11.76
C GLU A 37 -17.72 2.80 10.86
N PHE A 38 -16.82 3.69 11.32
CA PHE A 38 -16.33 4.79 10.51
C PHE A 38 -15.53 4.29 9.31
N TYR A 39 -14.66 3.31 9.53
CA TYR A 39 -13.89 2.67 8.45
C TYR A 39 -14.83 2.14 7.38
N GLU A 40 -15.86 1.40 7.77
CA GLU A 40 -16.83 0.83 6.83
C GLU A 40 -17.64 1.91 6.11
N LEU A 41 -17.99 2.99 6.82
CA LEU A 41 -18.70 4.10 6.21
C LEU A 41 -17.85 4.74 5.10
N VAL A 42 -16.59 5.01 5.36
CA VAL A 42 -15.69 5.57 4.37
C VAL A 42 -15.52 4.59 3.22
N ARG A 43 -15.25 3.33 3.50
CA ARG A 43 -15.03 2.30 2.50
C ARG A 43 -16.24 2.14 1.57
N SER A 44 -17.45 2.12 2.11
CA SER A 44 -18.67 1.89 1.33
C SER A 44 -18.97 3.04 0.37
N ASN A 45 -18.43 4.23 0.65
CA ASN A 45 -18.61 5.40 -0.20
C ASN A 45 -17.35 5.74 -1.02
N TYR A 46 -16.30 4.95 -0.88
CA TYR A 46 -15.02 5.26 -1.52
C TYR A 46 -15.03 4.82 -2.99
N GLN A 47 -14.88 5.77 -3.90
CA GLN A 47 -14.90 5.52 -5.34
C GLN A 47 -13.71 6.21 -6.01
N TRP A 48 -12.55 6.10 -5.38
CA TRP A 48 -11.33 6.74 -5.83
C TRP A 48 -10.24 5.71 -6.04
N SER A 49 -9.20 6.11 -6.72
CA SER A 49 -8.06 5.25 -6.97
C SER A 49 -6.79 5.83 -6.38
N TRP A 50 -5.87 4.95 -6.04
CA TRP A 50 -4.55 5.30 -5.56
C TRP A 50 -3.48 4.80 -6.53
N ALA A 51 -2.43 5.59 -6.72
CA ALA A 51 -1.19 5.10 -7.28
C ALA A 51 -0.17 5.18 -6.14
N LEU A 52 0.26 4.02 -5.66
CA LEU A 52 1.20 3.92 -4.55
C LEU A 52 2.59 3.72 -5.13
N GLY A 53 3.40 4.78 -5.07
CA GLY A 53 4.70 4.82 -5.69
C GLY A 53 5.80 4.30 -4.78
N VAL A 54 6.74 3.59 -5.39
CA VAL A 54 7.96 3.13 -4.72
C VAL A 54 9.13 3.75 -5.46
N ARG A 55 9.85 4.64 -4.78
CA ARG A 55 11.04 5.29 -5.33
C ARG A 55 12.28 4.47 -5.02
N ASP A 56 13.29 4.63 -5.85
CA ASP A 56 14.60 3.97 -5.68
C ASP A 56 14.48 2.44 -5.63
N LEU A 57 13.66 1.88 -6.51
CA LEU A 57 13.56 0.43 -6.65
C LEU A 57 14.94 -0.16 -6.97
N PRO A 58 15.31 -1.27 -6.34
CA PRO A 58 16.53 -1.97 -6.72
C PRO A 58 16.42 -2.50 -8.15
N ALA A 59 17.56 -2.71 -8.79
CA ALA A 59 17.63 -3.15 -10.17
C ALA A 59 16.81 -4.43 -10.41
N GLU A 60 16.80 -5.35 -9.45
CA GLU A 60 16.05 -6.60 -9.52
C GLU A 60 14.54 -6.38 -9.63
N LEU A 61 14.04 -5.21 -9.22
CA LEU A 61 12.62 -4.86 -9.26
C LEU A 61 12.32 -3.80 -10.33
N GLY A 62 13.28 -3.47 -11.18
CA GLY A 62 13.05 -2.60 -12.33
C GLY A 62 13.69 -1.22 -12.25
N SER A 63 14.34 -0.88 -11.17
CA SER A 63 14.97 0.44 -10.94
C SER A 63 13.98 1.61 -11.00
N GLY A 64 14.42 2.77 -10.57
CA GLY A 64 13.62 3.99 -10.63
C GLY A 64 12.39 3.95 -9.76
N THR A 65 11.31 4.59 -10.22
CA THR A 65 10.04 4.67 -9.51
C THR A 65 8.97 3.85 -10.22
N GLY A 66 8.30 2.98 -9.48
CA GLY A 66 7.14 2.24 -9.99
C GLY A 66 5.90 2.53 -9.17
N TYR A 67 4.74 2.18 -9.70
CA TYR A 67 3.46 2.46 -9.03
C TYR A 67 2.58 1.22 -8.98
N LEU A 68 1.95 1.01 -7.83
CA LEU A 68 0.86 0.07 -7.67
C LEU A 68 -0.44 0.86 -7.76
N ARG A 69 -1.29 0.53 -8.71
CA ARG A 69 -2.57 1.21 -8.86
C ARG A 69 -3.67 0.39 -8.19
N VAL A 70 -4.38 1.02 -7.27
CA VAL A 70 -5.50 0.39 -6.54
C VAL A 70 -6.76 1.19 -6.84
N VAL A 71 -7.78 0.52 -7.33
CA VAL A 71 -9.06 1.17 -7.66
C VAL A 71 -10.15 0.63 -6.75
N TRP A 72 -10.86 1.54 -6.09
CA TRP A 72 -11.97 1.24 -5.21
C TRP A 72 -13.31 1.61 -5.86
N GLY A 73 -14.30 0.79 -5.65
CA GLY A 73 -15.67 1.07 -6.07
C GLY A 73 -16.61 -0.01 -5.54
N ASP A 74 -17.83 0.39 -5.24
CA ASP A 74 -18.86 -0.54 -4.76
C ASP A 74 -18.42 -1.37 -3.54
N ASN A 75 -17.75 -0.71 -2.60
CA ASN A 75 -17.28 -1.31 -1.35
C ASN A 75 -16.23 -2.41 -1.55
N ARG A 76 -15.50 -2.37 -2.66
CA ARG A 76 -14.51 -3.41 -2.95
C ARG A 76 -13.37 -2.86 -3.79
N VAL A 77 -12.29 -3.63 -3.87
CA VAL A 77 -11.20 -3.36 -4.80
C VAL A 77 -11.60 -3.90 -6.18
N THR A 78 -11.70 -3.02 -7.15
CA THR A 78 -12.09 -3.40 -8.51
C THR A 78 -10.89 -3.65 -9.40
N ASP A 79 -9.71 -3.13 -9.05
CA ASP A 79 -8.46 -3.38 -9.76
C ASP A 79 -7.28 -3.10 -8.84
N CYS A 80 -6.25 -3.92 -8.94
CA CYS A 80 -5.00 -3.73 -8.17
C CYS A 80 -3.85 -4.35 -8.98
N ARG A 81 -3.04 -3.50 -9.59
CA ARG A 81 -1.96 -3.96 -10.46
C ARG A 81 -0.78 -3.00 -10.49
N ILE A 82 0.37 -3.54 -10.85
CA ILE A 82 1.56 -2.73 -11.14
C ILE A 82 1.32 -2.01 -12.46
N VAL A 83 1.55 -0.70 -12.48
CA VAL A 83 1.45 0.10 -13.68
C VAL A 83 2.74 -0.07 -14.49
N ASP A 84 2.60 -0.42 -15.74
CA ASP A 84 3.72 -0.51 -16.66
C ASP A 84 4.36 0.88 -16.79
N GLY A 85 5.69 0.94 -16.80
CA GLY A 85 6.41 2.21 -16.89
C GLY A 85 6.12 3.01 -18.16
N SER A 86 5.56 2.38 -19.19
CA SER A 86 5.14 3.06 -20.41
C SER A 86 3.74 3.67 -20.32
N GLU A 87 2.97 3.33 -19.29
CA GLU A 87 1.62 3.84 -19.09
C GLU A 87 1.62 5.12 -18.28
N PRO A 88 0.71 6.07 -18.56
CA PRO A 88 0.52 7.19 -17.65
C PRO A 88 -0.07 6.69 -16.34
N VAL A 89 0.34 7.32 -15.25
CA VAL A 89 -0.24 7.03 -13.94
C VAL A 89 -1.59 7.74 -13.88
N ASP A 90 -2.66 6.97 -13.90
CA ASP A 90 -4.02 7.47 -13.87
C ASP A 90 -4.68 7.08 -12.55
N ALA A 91 -4.68 7.99 -11.60
CA ALA A 91 -5.24 7.75 -10.28
C ALA A 91 -5.72 9.05 -9.66
N THR A 92 -6.70 8.95 -8.78
CA THR A 92 -7.24 10.11 -8.04
C THR A 92 -6.17 10.71 -7.13
N TYR A 93 -5.44 9.85 -6.43
CA TYR A 93 -4.38 10.26 -5.52
C TYR A 93 -3.10 9.51 -5.86
N VAL A 94 -2.01 10.25 -5.99
CA VAL A 94 -0.69 9.66 -6.23
C VAL A 94 0.14 9.89 -4.98
N LEU A 95 0.60 8.80 -4.38
CA LEU A 95 1.44 8.83 -3.19
C LEU A 95 2.71 8.06 -3.47
N ALA A 96 3.80 8.44 -2.83
CA ALA A 96 5.05 7.73 -3.02
C ALA A 96 5.90 7.74 -1.75
N ALA A 97 6.65 6.69 -1.58
CA ALA A 97 7.67 6.55 -0.55
C ALA A 97 8.86 5.82 -1.13
N ASP A 98 10.00 5.92 -0.47
CA ASP A 98 11.20 5.24 -0.90
C ASP A 98 11.08 3.73 -0.66
N TYR A 99 11.79 2.96 -1.44
CA TYR A 99 11.83 1.51 -1.29
C TYR A 99 12.13 1.08 0.15
N GLY A 100 13.10 1.74 0.78
CA GLY A 100 13.46 1.44 2.18
C GLY A 100 12.30 1.63 3.15
N ASP A 101 11.47 2.64 2.92
CA ASP A 101 10.29 2.90 3.76
C ASP A 101 9.21 1.83 3.55
N TRP A 102 8.99 1.40 2.31
CA TRP A 102 8.08 0.29 2.03
C TRP A 102 8.57 -1.01 2.68
N LYS A 103 9.86 -1.27 2.58
CA LYS A 103 10.45 -2.45 3.21
C LYS A 103 10.29 -2.42 4.73
N ALA A 104 10.55 -1.27 5.35
CA ALA A 104 10.36 -1.08 6.78
C ALA A 104 8.92 -1.33 7.20
N LEU A 105 7.96 -0.86 6.40
CA LEU A 105 6.53 -1.09 6.63
C LEU A 105 6.21 -2.58 6.67
N HIS A 106 6.70 -3.35 5.72
CA HIS A 106 6.51 -4.80 5.70
C HIS A 106 7.24 -5.52 6.82
N GLN A 107 8.21 -4.87 7.44
CA GLN A 107 8.96 -5.42 8.57
C GLN A 107 8.42 -4.98 9.93
N GLY A 108 7.26 -4.32 9.94
CA GLY A 108 6.55 -3.98 11.17
C GLY A 108 6.56 -2.51 11.56
N TYR A 109 7.15 -1.64 10.74
CA TYR A 109 7.08 -0.21 11.02
C TYR A 109 5.62 0.26 10.92
N ASP A 110 5.19 1.10 11.84
CA ASP A 110 3.79 1.49 11.99
C ASP A 110 3.26 2.25 10.78
N ALA A 111 2.10 1.83 10.29
CA ALA A 111 1.47 2.43 9.11
C ALA A 111 1.09 3.90 9.35
N LEU A 112 0.55 4.21 10.54
CA LEU A 112 0.18 5.59 10.87
C LEU A 112 1.42 6.49 10.87
N ARG A 113 2.53 6.01 11.45
CA ARG A 113 3.78 6.77 11.46
C ARG A 113 4.35 6.95 10.07
N THR A 114 4.18 5.96 9.19
CA THR A 114 4.62 6.08 7.80
C THR A 114 3.98 7.28 7.13
N VAL A 115 2.71 7.52 7.40
CA VAL A 115 1.99 8.66 6.86
C VAL A 115 2.33 9.94 7.62
N MET A 116 2.25 9.90 8.94
CA MET A 116 2.41 11.10 9.78
C MET A 116 3.83 11.66 9.77
N TYR A 117 4.83 10.81 9.63
CA TYR A 117 6.22 11.26 9.54
C TYR A 117 6.65 11.52 8.10
N ARG A 118 5.69 11.61 7.18
CA ARG A 118 5.88 12.01 5.80
C ARG A 118 6.82 11.09 5.01
N LYS A 119 6.88 9.83 5.39
CA LYS A 119 7.61 8.82 4.60
C LYS A 119 6.87 8.49 3.33
N LEU A 120 5.54 8.36 3.43
CA LEU A 120 4.66 8.23 2.28
C LEU A 120 3.95 9.57 2.09
N LEU A 121 4.20 10.22 0.96
CA LEU A 121 3.70 11.56 0.68
C LEU A 121 2.71 11.56 -0.46
N LEU A 122 1.66 12.38 -0.31
CA LEU A 122 0.72 12.66 -1.39
C LEU A 122 1.42 13.60 -2.38
N GLU A 123 1.61 13.12 -3.60
CA GLU A 123 2.25 13.90 -4.68
C GLU A 123 1.23 14.58 -5.58
N GLU A 124 0.08 13.94 -5.80
CA GLU A 124 -0.99 14.51 -6.62
C GLU A 124 -2.34 14.15 -6.02
N GLY A 125 -3.28 15.06 -6.15
CA GLY A 125 -4.63 14.90 -5.66
C GLY A 125 -5.01 15.98 -4.65
N ASP A 126 -6.30 16.09 -4.36
CA ASP A 126 -6.79 17.06 -3.39
C ASP A 126 -6.44 16.60 -1.97
N LEU A 127 -5.58 17.35 -1.32
CA LEU A 127 -5.07 17.01 0.02
C LEU A 127 -6.19 16.93 1.05
N LEU A 128 -7.12 17.88 1.03
CA LEU A 128 -8.22 17.92 2.01
C LEU A 128 -9.17 16.75 1.81
N GLU A 129 -9.50 16.43 0.56
CA GLU A 129 -10.36 15.29 0.26
C GLU A 129 -9.68 13.99 0.67
N PHE A 130 -8.38 13.87 0.41
CA PHE A 130 -7.62 12.69 0.81
C PHE A 130 -7.66 12.51 2.33
N PHE A 131 -7.43 13.57 3.08
CA PHE A 131 -7.40 13.49 4.55
C PHE A 131 -8.76 13.20 5.17
N LYS A 132 -9.87 13.42 4.48
CA LYS A 132 -11.18 13.02 4.99
C LYS A 132 -11.28 11.51 5.19
N GLY A 133 -10.56 10.74 4.39
CA GLY A 133 -10.51 9.29 4.52
C GLY A 133 -9.17 8.77 5.03
N ILE A 134 -8.42 9.57 5.77
CA ILE A 134 -7.05 9.22 6.15
C ILE A 134 -6.97 7.93 6.97
N TYR A 135 -7.89 7.70 7.89
CA TYR A 135 -7.86 6.49 8.70
C TYR A 135 -8.18 5.24 7.87
N PHE A 136 -9.07 5.37 6.89
CA PHE A 136 -9.30 4.28 5.93
C PHE A 136 -8.02 3.97 5.16
N PHE A 137 -7.31 5.00 4.71
CA PHE A 137 -6.04 4.83 4.02
C PHE A 137 -4.97 4.17 4.92
N VAL A 138 -4.85 4.64 6.16
CA VAL A 138 -3.88 4.08 7.12
C VAL A 138 -4.17 2.61 7.41
N GLU A 139 -5.44 2.24 7.60
CA GLU A 139 -5.81 0.85 7.83
C GLU A 139 -5.55 0.00 6.59
N SER A 140 -5.77 0.56 5.40
CA SER A 140 -5.44 -0.11 4.14
C SER A 140 -3.94 -0.33 4.02
N LEU A 141 -3.14 0.67 4.37
CA LEU A 141 -1.69 0.55 4.35
C LEU A 141 -1.21 -0.53 5.33
N ALA A 142 -1.85 -0.62 6.49
CA ALA A 142 -1.55 -1.68 7.46
C ALA A 142 -1.89 -3.08 6.91
N LEU A 143 -2.96 -3.19 6.13
CA LEU A 143 -3.29 -4.45 5.47
C LEU A 143 -2.24 -4.84 4.44
N ILE A 144 -1.77 -3.87 3.66
CA ILE A 144 -0.68 -4.10 2.69
C ILE A 144 0.57 -4.61 3.43
N ALA A 145 0.89 -3.98 4.56
CA ALA A 145 2.05 -4.33 5.36
C ALA A 145 2.01 -5.78 5.86
N LYS A 146 0.83 -6.34 6.05
CA LYS A 146 0.65 -7.72 6.52
C LYS A 146 0.73 -8.77 5.42
N VAL A 147 0.71 -8.37 4.17
CA VAL A 147 0.85 -9.31 3.04
C VAL A 147 2.22 -9.96 3.12
N PRO A 148 2.30 -11.31 3.19
CA PRO A 148 3.58 -11.99 3.17
C PRO A 148 4.35 -11.61 1.90
N THR A 149 5.57 -11.11 2.07
CA THR A 149 6.31 -10.49 0.97
C THR A 149 7.78 -10.85 1.06
N GLY A 150 8.34 -11.30 -0.06
CA GLY A 150 9.78 -11.51 -0.19
C GLY A 150 10.42 -10.27 -0.78
N PHE A 151 11.64 -9.98 -0.35
CA PHE A 151 12.43 -8.86 -0.90
C PHE A 151 13.67 -9.41 -1.58
N PRO A 152 14.11 -8.77 -2.69
CA PRO A 152 15.35 -9.20 -3.30
C PRO A 152 16.48 -9.04 -2.31
N ALA A 153 17.09 -10.09 -2.12
CA ALA A 153 18.38 -10.37 -1.57
C ALA A 153 19.05 -9.33 -0.71
N ASP A 154 18.43 -9.04 0.38
CA ASP A 154 19.27 -8.77 1.55
C ASP A 154 20.28 -9.91 1.73
N ALA A 155 19.91 -11.11 1.32
CA ALA A 155 20.82 -12.23 1.22
C ALA A 155 21.98 -12.00 0.27
N LYS A 156 21.90 -11.04 -0.61
CA LYS A 156 22.98 -10.64 -1.49
C LYS A 156 23.69 -9.38 -1.04
N VAL A 157 23.28 -8.82 0.08
CA VAL A 157 24.10 -7.78 0.65
C VAL A 157 25.47 -8.40 0.82
N PRO A 158 26.49 -7.89 0.12
CA PRO A 158 27.81 -8.44 0.27
C PRO A 158 28.14 -8.34 1.72
N THR A 159 28.33 -9.47 2.30
CA THR A 159 28.92 -9.52 3.63
C THR A 159 30.17 -8.69 3.53
N PRO A 160 30.32 -7.69 4.36
CA PRO A 160 31.63 -7.06 4.46
C PRO A 160 32.59 -8.18 4.82
N ALA A 161 33.47 -8.39 3.91
CA ALA A 161 34.49 -9.39 4.13
C ALA A 161 35.24 -9.04 5.39
#